data_2d1b6f0843e643e55cc6588eeb0eb8d3
#
_entry.id   2d1b6f0843e643e55cc6588eeb0eb8d3
#
_cell.length_a   1.000
_cell.length_b   1.000
_cell.length_c   1.000
_cell.angle_alpha   90.00
_cell.angle_beta   90.00
_cell.angle_gamma   90.00
#
_symmetry.space_group_name_H-M   'P 1'
#
loop_
_entity.id
_entity.type
_entity.pdbx_description
1 polymer ?
#
loop_
_entity_poly.entity_id
_entity_poly.type
_entity_poly.pdbx_seq_one_letter_code
_entity_poly.pdbx_strand_id
1 'polypeptide(L)'
;MRAAMNLLRPIDRDLVVNGLKLHVLDWGGGDRTPLLLLHGFTGHAHAWDTLSIALQPHFHVYAMDQRGHGDSDPGEVYNAIASFDDISGVVDQLGFPPFVLVGLSMGGRNGMYFASKRPDRVQKLVVVDIGPEISKRAAQAPTGPPEPDTWESIEQAAQHLYRGNPYPGIHYYRWVASTSLRTRPDGAIVWKWHPSIKERRTQPDLDWWGIVRSITAPTLVLRGESSPILDRDVAERMGREFPKGRFVEIPRAVHTLHEDNPDAVLSALKDFLAF
;
A
#
# COMPACT_ATOMS: atom_id res chain seq x y z
N MET A 1 -14.06 -29.96 0.29
CA MET A 1 -13.66 -28.62 0.73
C MET A 1 -13.88 -27.54 -0.35
N ARG A 2 -15.01 -27.59 -1.07
CA ARG A 2 -15.37 -26.64 -2.16
C ARG A 2 -16.67 -25.85 -1.88
N ALA A 3 -17.15 -25.79 -0.65
CA ALA A 3 -18.50 -25.32 -0.33
C ALA A 3 -18.60 -24.12 0.63
N ALA A 4 -17.56 -23.33 0.80
CA ALA A 4 -17.62 -22.12 1.64
C ALA A 4 -16.65 -21.01 1.21
N MET A 5 -16.38 -20.86 -0.07
CA MET A 5 -15.96 -19.56 -0.61
C MET A 5 -17.24 -18.76 -0.91
N ASN A 6 -18.01 -18.46 0.10
CA ASN A 6 -18.71 -17.18 0.12
C ASN A 6 -17.60 -16.14 0.02
N LEU A 7 -17.39 -15.65 -1.19
CA LEU A 7 -16.40 -14.64 -1.49
C LEU A 7 -16.66 -13.47 -0.56
N LEU A 8 -15.86 -13.34 0.50
CA LEU A 8 -15.79 -12.14 1.28
C LEU A 8 -15.54 -11.00 0.29
N ARG A 9 -16.54 -10.17 0.10
CA ARG A 9 -16.42 -8.96 -0.71
C ARG A 9 -16.35 -7.79 0.25
N PRO A 10 -15.46 -6.84 0.01
CA PRO A 10 -15.46 -5.62 0.79
C PRO A 10 -16.73 -4.81 0.50
N ILE A 11 -17.06 -3.93 1.41
CA ILE A 11 -18.05 -2.88 1.22
C ILE A 11 -17.30 -1.65 0.73
N ASP A 12 -17.72 -1.09 -0.41
CA ASP A 12 -17.20 0.18 -0.89
C ASP A 12 -17.74 1.32 -0.02
N ARG A 13 -16.84 2.17 0.47
CA ARG A 13 -17.18 3.36 1.23
C ARG A 13 -16.55 4.59 0.58
N ASP A 14 -17.38 5.56 0.27
CA ASP A 14 -16.95 6.88 -0.19
C ASP A 14 -17.04 7.87 0.99
N LEU A 15 -15.90 8.46 1.36
CA LEU A 15 -15.78 9.45 2.43
C LEU A 15 -15.38 10.79 1.84
N VAL A 16 -16.02 11.88 2.28
CA VAL A 16 -15.63 13.23 1.86
C VAL A 16 -14.67 13.81 2.89
N VAL A 17 -13.40 13.90 2.54
CA VAL A 17 -12.31 14.39 3.39
C VAL A 17 -11.61 15.54 2.69
N ASN A 18 -11.54 16.70 3.33
CA ASN A 18 -10.87 17.90 2.78
C ASN A 18 -11.34 18.27 1.37
N GLY A 19 -12.63 18.04 1.08
CA GLY A 19 -13.24 18.31 -0.22
C GLY A 19 -12.98 17.26 -1.31
N LEU A 20 -12.28 16.18 -0.99
CA LEU A 20 -12.06 15.04 -1.88
C LEU A 20 -12.95 13.88 -1.47
N LYS A 21 -13.52 13.20 -2.44
CA LYS A 21 -14.09 11.86 -2.24
C LYS A 21 -12.93 10.87 -2.15
N LEU A 22 -12.77 10.22 -1.01
CA LEU A 22 -11.79 9.16 -0.79
C LEU A 22 -12.51 7.82 -0.64
N HIS A 23 -12.11 6.88 -1.46
CA HIS A 23 -12.67 5.54 -1.50
C HIS A 23 -11.91 4.60 -0.56
N VAL A 24 -12.64 3.77 0.18
CA VAL A 24 -12.10 2.78 1.11
C VAL A 24 -12.85 1.47 0.95
N LEU A 25 -12.12 0.38 0.81
CA LEU A 25 -12.66 -0.97 0.89
C LEU A 25 -12.73 -1.40 2.35
N ASP A 26 -13.94 -1.62 2.87
CA ASP A 26 -14.21 -2.16 4.20
C ASP A 26 -14.42 -3.67 4.11
N TRP A 27 -13.44 -4.45 4.53
CA TRP A 27 -13.48 -5.92 4.54
C TRP A 27 -14.20 -6.50 5.75
N GLY A 28 -14.68 -5.64 6.65
CA GLY A 28 -15.31 -6.06 7.88
C GLY A 28 -14.32 -6.57 8.93
N GLY A 29 -14.87 -7.13 9.99
CA GLY A 29 -14.12 -7.60 11.17
C GLY A 29 -14.82 -7.27 12.48
N GLY A 30 -15.96 -6.55 12.44
CA GLY A 30 -16.74 -6.16 13.62
C GLY A 30 -15.94 -5.26 14.56
N ASP A 31 -16.01 -5.51 15.87
CA ASP A 31 -15.38 -4.69 16.91
C ASP A 31 -13.88 -4.97 17.11
N ARG A 32 -13.24 -5.68 16.17
CA ARG A 32 -11.80 -5.95 16.24
C ARG A 32 -11.00 -4.69 16.01
N THR A 33 -9.72 -4.72 16.44
CA THR A 33 -8.77 -3.61 16.16
C THR A 33 -8.76 -3.26 14.68
N PRO A 34 -8.98 -1.98 14.30
CA PRO A 34 -8.89 -1.56 12.92
C PRO A 34 -7.47 -1.74 12.37
N LEU A 35 -7.38 -2.15 11.11
CA LEU A 35 -6.14 -2.25 10.37
C LEU A 35 -6.32 -1.55 9.02
N LEU A 36 -5.53 -0.50 8.79
CA LEU A 36 -5.56 0.30 7.56
C LEU A 36 -4.40 -0.07 6.65
N LEU A 37 -4.70 -0.38 5.38
CA LEU A 37 -3.76 -0.74 4.34
C LEU A 37 -3.62 0.42 3.34
N LEU A 38 -2.37 0.87 3.09
CA LEU A 38 -2.03 1.93 2.15
C LEU A 38 -1.17 1.37 1.02
N HIS A 39 -1.67 1.44 -0.21
CA HIS A 39 -0.99 0.94 -1.41
C HIS A 39 0.21 1.81 -1.84
N GLY A 40 1.03 1.27 -2.74
CA GLY A 40 2.16 1.98 -3.37
C GLY A 40 1.72 2.94 -4.49
N PHE A 41 2.69 3.67 -5.05
CA PHE A 41 2.46 4.56 -6.20
C PHE A 41 1.89 3.78 -7.39
N THR A 42 0.90 4.34 -8.08
CA THR A 42 0.10 3.71 -9.14
C THR A 42 -0.75 2.49 -8.73
N GLY A 43 -0.69 2.10 -7.46
CA GLY A 43 -1.53 1.04 -6.91
C GLY A 43 -2.96 1.49 -6.57
N HIS A 44 -3.71 0.61 -5.92
CA HIS A 44 -5.07 0.88 -5.43
C HIS A 44 -5.42 -0.09 -4.30
N ALA A 45 -6.59 0.11 -3.66
CA ALA A 45 -7.00 -0.65 -2.48
C ALA A 45 -7.09 -2.18 -2.73
N HIS A 46 -7.54 -2.60 -3.92
CA HIS A 46 -7.63 -4.02 -4.27
C HIS A 46 -6.27 -4.75 -4.39
N ALA A 47 -5.14 -4.05 -4.42
CA ALA A 47 -3.83 -4.70 -4.32
C ALA A 47 -3.65 -5.48 -3.00
N TRP A 48 -4.48 -5.18 -2.01
CA TRP A 48 -4.45 -5.80 -0.70
C TRP A 48 -5.45 -6.94 -0.50
N ASP A 49 -6.24 -7.32 -1.51
CA ASP A 49 -7.35 -8.26 -1.37
C ASP A 49 -6.96 -9.58 -0.71
N THR A 50 -5.91 -10.22 -1.20
CA THR A 50 -5.40 -11.49 -0.67
C THR A 50 -5.04 -11.36 0.82
N LEU A 51 -4.35 -10.29 1.17
CA LEU A 51 -3.92 -10.05 2.54
C LEU A 51 -5.10 -9.65 3.42
N SER A 52 -6.04 -8.85 2.92
CA SER A 52 -7.25 -8.43 3.62
C SER A 52 -8.11 -9.62 4.02
N ILE A 53 -8.32 -10.57 3.11
CA ILE A 53 -9.06 -11.81 3.38
C ILE A 53 -8.38 -12.62 4.50
N ALA A 54 -7.05 -12.71 4.48
CA ALA A 54 -6.30 -13.46 5.48
C ALA A 54 -6.28 -12.78 6.87
N LEU A 55 -6.34 -11.44 6.91
CA LEU A 55 -6.31 -10.64 8.15
C LEU A 55 -7.69 -10.41 8.76
N GLN A 56 -8.77 -10.42 7.97
CA GLN A 56 -10.13 -10.13 8.39
C GLN A 56 -10.61 -10.96 9.59
N PRO A 57 -10.23 -12.24 9.77
CA PRO A 57 -10.60 -13.00 10.97
C PRO A 57 -10.01 -12.44 12.28
N HIS A 58 -8.98 -11.59 12.19
CA HIS A 58 -8.20 -11.09 13.35
C HIS A 58 -8.35 -9.57 13.55
N PHE A 59 -8.65 -8.83 12.49
CA PHE A 59 -8.75 -7.37 12.47
C PHE A 59 -10.01 -6.91 11.74
N HIS A 60 -10.46 -5.67 12.00
CA HIS A 60 -11.36 -4.99 11.07
C HIS A 60 -10.51 -4.33 10.00
N VAL A 61 -10.50 -4.91 8.80
CA VAL A 61 -9.56 -4.54 7.75
C VAL A 61 -10.15 -3.50 6.81
N TYR A 62 -9.40 -2.44 6.58
CA TYR A 62 -9.70 -1.39 5.62
C TYR A 62 -8.54 -1.22 4.65
N ALA A 63 -8.82 -1.05 3.37
CA ALA A 63 -7.84 -0.70 2.35
C ALA A 63 -8.28 0.61 1.66
N MET A 64 -7.42 1.63 1.69
CA MET A 64 -7.75 2.96 1.19
C MET A 64 -7.16 3.17 -0.20
N ASP A 65 -7.97 3.67 -1.13
CA ASP A 65 -7.50 4.32 -2.33
C ASP A 65 -6.98 5.72 -1.97
N GLN A 66 -5.66 5.92 -2.04
CA GLN A 66 -5.08 7.22 -1.72
C GLN A 66 -5.43 8.23 -2.83
N ARG A 67 -5.46 9.54 -2.51
CA ARG A 67 -5.81 10.60 -3.48
C ARG A 67 -5.23 10.35 -4.88
N GLY A 68 -6.06 10.49 -5.90
CA GLY A 68 -5.69 10.30 -7.30
C GLY A 68 -5.48 8.86 -7.75
N HIS A 69 -5.78 7.88 -6.90
CA HIS A 69 -5.66 6.47 -7.22
C HIS A 69 -7.00 5.75 -7.02
N GLY A 70 -7.18 4.64 -7.72
CA GLY A 70 -8.38 3.82 -7.62
C GLY A 70 -9.64 4.61 -7.94
N ASP A 71 -10.59 4.58 -7.03
CA ASP A 71 -11.88 5.26 -7.14
C ASP A 71 -11.93 6.56 -6.29
N SER A 72 -10.76 7.02 -5.75
CA SER A 72 -10.60 8.30 -5.06
C SER A 72 -10.37 9.47 -6.01
N ASP A 73 -10.84 10.66 -5.61
CA ASP A 73 -10.65 11.89 -6.36
C ASP A 73 -9.17 12.29 -6.47
N PRO A 74 -8.79 12.98 -7.55
CA PRO A 74 -7.48 13.59 -7.68
C PRO A 74 -7.33 14.79 -6.74
N GLY A 75 -6.12 14.97 -6.22
CA GLY A 75 -5.76 16.14 -5.41
C GLY A 75 -4.94 17.18 -6.18
N GLU A 76 -4.73 18.35 -5.54
CA GLU A 76 -3.88 19.40 -6.08
C GLU A 76 -2.38 19.09 -5.89
N VAL A 77 -2.02 18.30 -4.88
CA VAL A 77 -0.65 17.93 -4.54
C VAL A 77 -0.59 16.50 -4.02
N TYR A 78 0.50 15.80 -4.33
CA TYR A 78 0.75 14.42 -3.94
C TYR A 78 2.06 14.29 -3.18
N ASN A 79 1.98 14.23 -1.86
CA ASN A 79 3.12 14.05 -0.95
C ASN A 79 2.64 13.52 0.41
N ALA A 80 3.58 13.24 1.31
CA ALA A 80 3.27 12.69 2.62
C ALA A 80 2.46 13.65 3.52
N ILE A 81 2.61 14.97 3.34
CA ILE A 81 1.86 15.97 4.12
C ILE A 81 0.39 15.95 3.71
N ALA A 82 0.10 16.03 2.42
CA ALA A 82 -1.27 15.98 1.92
C ALA A 82 -1.95 14.64 2.23
N SER A 83 -1.19 13.53 2.16
CA SER A 83 -1.69 12.21 2.54
C SER A 83 -1.95 12.08 4.05
N PHE A 84 -1.20 12.80 4.89
CA PHE A 84 -1.47 12.85 6.33
C PHE A 84 -2.86 13.43 6.62
N ASP A 85 -3.24 14.50 5.94
CA ASP A 85 -4.56 15.12 6.10
C ASP A 85 -5.68 14.15 5.66
N ASP A 86 -5.47 13.42 4.56
CA ASP A 86 -6.41 12.41 4.08
C ASP A 86 -6.57 11.25 5.06
N ILE A 87 -5.46 10.66 5.48
CA ILE A 87 -5.48 9.54 6.43
C ILE A 87 -6.16 9.98 7.73
N SER A 88 -5.84 11.18 8.22
CA SER A 88 -6.46 11.74 9.43
C SER A 88 -7.97 11.84 9.28
N GLY A 89 -8.46 12.43 8.19
CA GLY A 89 -9.89 12.57 7.94
C GLY A 89 -10.61 11.23 7.77
N VAL A 90 -9.99 10.26 7.10
CA VAL A 90 -10.55 8.91 6.93
C VAL A 90 -10.68 8.20 8.26
N VAL A 91 -9.62 8.13 9.07
CA VAL A 91 -9.66 7.40 10.35
C VAL A 91 -10.54 8.10 11.39
N ASP A 92 -10.68 9.43 11.32
CA ASP A 92 -11.55 10.19 12.20
C ASP A 92 -13.03 10.01 11.82
N GLN A 93 -13.39 10.03 10.51
CA GLN A 93 -14.76 9.77 10.06
C GLN A 93 -15.20 8.32 10.30
N LEU A 94 -14.29 7.36 10.18
CA LEU A 94 -14.56 5.95 10.51
C LEU A 94 -14.54 5.67 12.02
N GLY A 95 -14.21 6.66 12.84
CA GLY A 95 -14.21 6.53 14.30
C GLY A 95 -13.16 5.56 14.84
N PHE A 96 -12.00 5.45 14.19
CA PHE A 96 -10.99 4.49 14.63
C PHE A 96 -10.49 4.82 16.04
N PRO A 97 -10.43 3.85 16.95
CA PRO A 97 -9.51 3.89 18.11
C PRO A 97 -8.06 3.79 17.60
N PRO A 98 -7.05 3.70 18.47
CA PRO A 98 -5.69 3.37 18.04
C PRO A 98 -5.68 2.10 17.18
N PHE A 99 -5.03 2.14 16.00
CA PHE A 99 -5.14 1.15 14.94
C PHE A 99 -3.78 0.66 14.43
N VAL A 100 -3.80 -0.44 13.69
CA VAL A 100 -2.63 -0.96 12.95
C VAL A 100 -2.55 -0.29 11.59
N LEU A 101 -1.37 0.21 11.22
CA LEU A 101 -1.13 0.85 9.92
C LEU A 101 -0.11 0.06 9.12
N VAL A 102 -0.46 -0.33 7.91
CA VAL A 102 0.40 -1.06 6.97
C VAL A 102 0.52 -0.27 5.68
N GLY A 103 1.72 0.02 5.24
CA GLY A 103 1.90 0.79 4.00
C GLY A 103 3.02 0.25 3.12
N LEU A 104 2.73 0.08 1.82
CA LEU A 104 3.71 -0.28 0.79
C LEU A 104 4.29 0.98 0.14
N SER A 105 5.61 1.07 -0.01
CA SER A 105 6.26 2.08 -0.84
C SER A 105 5.78 3.50 -0.50
N MET A 106 5.11 4.21 -1.40
CA MET A 106 4.47 5.51 -1.14
C MET A 106 3.58 5.45 0.12
N GLY A 107 2.73 4.43 0.25
CA GLY A 107 1.89 4.23 1.43
C GLY A 107 2.70 4.02 2.70
N GLY A 108 3.88 3.39 2.62
CA GLY A 108 4.80 3.24 3.74
C GLY A 108 5.39 4.58 4.20
N ARG A 109 5.79 5.45 3.27
CA ARG A 109 6.24 6.82 3.60
C ARG A 109 5.11 7.65 4.21
N ASN A 110 3.92 7.60 3.63
CA ASN A 110 2.74 8.27 4.16
C ASN A 110 2.40 7.77 5.56
N GLY A 111 2.48 6.45 5.78
CA GLY A 111 2.28 5.82 7.08
C GLY A 111 3.34 6.22 8.13
N MET A 112 4.62 6.29 7.76
CA MET A 112 5.68 6.78 8.64
C MET A 112 5.44 8.24 9.04
N TYR A 113 5.11 9.10 8.07
CA TYR A 113 4.81 10.50 8.36
C TYR A 113 3.59 10.63 9.28
N PHE A 114 2.51 9.88 9.01
CA PHE A 114 1.32 9.86 9.87
C PHE A 114 1.67 9.41 11.30
N ALA A 115 2.36 8.28 11.45
CA ALA A 115 2.73 7.75 12.76
C ALA A 115 3.63 8.70 13.58
N SER A 116 4.49 9.48 12.91
CA SER A 116 5.33 10.49 13.55
C SER A 116 4.53 11.69 14.08
N LYS A 117 3.41 12.05 13.44
CA LYS A 117 2.54 13.19 13.81
C LYS A 117 1.40 12.80 14.74
N ARG A 118 0.97 11.54 14.70
CA ARG A 118 -0.14 11.00 15.50
C ARG A 118 0.31 9.72 16.24
N PRO A 119 1.31 9.82 17.14
CA PRO A 119 1.82 8.65 17.87
C PRO A 119 0.76 8.00 18.78
N ASP A 120 -0.25 8.76 19.18
CA ASP A 120 -1.40 8.31 19.96
C ASP A 120 -2.37 7.42 19.17
N ARG A 121 -2.35 7.48 17.83
CA ARG A 121 -3.31 6.80 16.98
C ARG A 121 -2.75 5.49 16.40
N VAL A 122 -1.45 5.31 16.29
CA VAL A 122 -0.83 4.14 15.68
C VAL A 122 -0.41 3.13 16.75
N GLN A 123 -1.13 2.02 16.83
CA GLN A 123 -0.82 0.93 17.76
C GLN A 123 0.40 0.13 17.32
N LYS A 124 0.50 -0.18 16.02
CA LYS A 124 1.64 -0.82 15.36
C LYS A 124 1.76 -0.31 13.93
N LEU A 125 2.98 -0.18 13.43
CA LEU A 125 3.28 0.23 12.07
C LEU A 125 3.98 -0.90 11.32
N VAL A 126 3.58 -1.15 10.06
CA VAL A 126 4.32 -2.02 9.13
C VAL A 126 4.70 -1.21 7.90
N VAL A 127 6.00 -1.08 7.68
CA VAL A 127 6.58 -0.38 6.52
C VAL A 127 7.05 -1.42 5.52
N VAL A 128 6.41 -1.45 4.35
CA VAL A 128 6.68 -2.45 3.32
C VAL A 128 7.50 -1.82 2.20
N ASP A 129 8.73 -2.28 2.08
CA ASP A 129 9.69 -2.05 1.00
C ASP A 129 9.92 -0.58 0.60
N ILE A 130 10.11 0.26 1.59
CA ILE A 130 10.48 1.67 1.41
C ILE A 130 11.26 2.16 2.64
N GLY A 131 12.11 3.16 2.45
CA GLY A 131 12.88 3.76 3.54
C GLY A 131 13.08 5.27 3.38
N PRO A 132 13.83 5.86 4.32
CA PRO A 132 14.29 7.25 4.25
C PRO A 132 15.06 7.56 2.96
N GLU A 133 15.84 6.59 2.50
CA GLU A 133 16.64 6.66 1.28
C GLU A 133 16.05 5.71 0.23
N ILE A 134 16.04 6.15 -1.03
CA ILE A 134 15.69 5.29 -2.17
C ILE A 134 17.00 4.75 -2.74
N SER A 135 17.02 3.44 -2.98
CA SER A 135 18.18 2.77 -3.57
C SER A 135 18.63 3.45 -4.87
N LYS A 136 19.95 3.63 -5.02
CA LYS A 136 20.54 4.10 -6.28
C LYS A 136 20.24 3.14 -7.44
N ARG A 137 19.99 1.86 -7.14
CA ARG A 137 19.56 0.86 -8.13
C ARG A 137 18.20 1.17 -8.72
N ALA A 138 17.28 1.76 -7.93
CA ALA A 138 15.99 2.20 -8.45
C ALA A 138 16.10 3.25 -9.56
N ALA A 139 17.06 4.16 -9.42
CA ALA A 139 17.32 5.19 -10.45
C ALA A 139 18.01 4.63 -11.70
N GLN A 140 18.65 3.46 -11.60
CA GLN A 140 19.39 2.78 -12.65
C GLN A 140 18.65 1.57 -13.22
N ALA A 141 17.54 1.15 -12.57
CA ALA A 141 16.74 0.04 -13.06
C ALA A 141 16.24 0.37 -14.48
N PRO A 142 16.33 -0.58 -15.43
CA PRO A 142 15.73 -0.38 -16.73
C PRO A 142 14.26 -0.03 -16.50
N THR A 143 13.88 1.16 -16.94
CA THR A 143 12.45 1.43 -17.09
C THR A 143 11.95 0.40 -18.08
N GLY A 144 11.05 -0.48 -17.66
CA GLY A 144 10.38 -1.39 -18.58
C GLY A 144 9.83 -0.63 -19.80
N PRO A 145 9.29 -1.31 -20.81
CA PRO A 145 8.69 -0.61 -21.93
C PRO A 145 7.70 0.43 -21.38
N PRO A 146 7.66 1.65 -21.97
CA PRO A 146 6.77 2.69 -21.47
C PRO A 146 5.36 2.16 -21.37
N GLU A 147 4.73 2.46 -20.25
CA GLU A 147 3.37 2.04 -19.98
C GLU A 147 2.44 2.75 -20.97
N PRO A 148 1.59 2.03 -21.71
CA PRO A 148 0.68 2.67 -22.65
C PRO A 148 -0.33 3.56 -21.92
N ASP A 149 -0.73 4.67 -22.54
CA ASP A 149 -1.80 5.53 -22.01
C ASP A 149 -3.17 4.82 -22.02
N THR A 150 -3.36 3.87 -22.93
CA THR A 150 -4.58 3.08 -23.10
C THR A 150 -4.27 1.62 -23.39
N TRP A 151 -5.19 0.75 -23.02
CA TRP A 151 -5.10 -0.69 -23.23
C TRP A 151 -6.16 -1.16 -24.22
N GLU A 152 -5.83 -2.17 -25.03
CA GLU A 152 -6.79 -2.82 -25.92
C GLU A 152 -7.72 -3.76 -25.14
N SER A 153 -7.21 -4.34 -24.05
CA SER A 153 -7.94 -5.28 -23.22
C SER A 153 -7.32 -5.44 -21.83
N ILE A 154 -8.11 -5.95 -20.89
CA ILE A 154 -7.63 -6.39 -19.58
C ILE A 154 -6.50 -7.43 -19.70
N GLU A 155 -6.62 -8.35 -20.66
CA GLU A 155 -5.59 -9.39 -20.88
C GLU A 155 -4.26 -8.78 -21.33
N GLN A 156 -4.27 -7.77 -22.23
CA GLN A 156 -3.04 -7.08 -22.63
C GLN A 156 -2.33 -6.43 -21.43
N ALA A 157 -3.08 -5.76 -20.56
CA ALA A 157 -2.53 -5.17 -19.35
C ALA A 157 -1.98 -6.24 -18.39
N ALA A 158 -2.70 -7.34 -18.18
CA ALA A 158 -2.26 -8.46 -17.37
C ALA A 158 -0.93 -9.06 -17.88
N GLN A 159 -0.81 -9.24 -19.20
CA GLN A 159 0.41 -9.73 -19.84
C GLN A 159 1.59 -8.74 -19.68
N HIS A 160 1.32 -7.43 -19.72
CA HIS A 160 2.32 -6.41 -19.49
C HIS A 160 2.87 -6.52 -18.05
N LEU A 161 1.99 -6.57 -17.06
CA LEU A 161 2.37 -6.72 -15.65
C LEU A 161 3.17 -8.01 -15.41
N TYR A 162 2.70 -9.14 -15.97
CA TYR A 162 3.35 -10.44 -15.85
C TYR A 162 4.77 -10.44 -16.41
N ARG A 163 5.01 -9.75 -17.53
CA ARG A 163 6.37 -9.61 -18.09
C ARG A 163 7.30 -8.79 -17.19
N GLY A 164 6.74 -7.84 -16.43
CA GLY A 164 7.51 -7.01 -15.49
C GLY A 164 7.91 -7.77 -14.21
N ASN A 165 7.02 -8.62 -13.71
CA ASN A 165 7.25 -9.44 -12.51
C ASN A 165 6.46 -10.75 -12.61
N PRO A 166 7.08 -11.91 -12.90
CA PRO A 166 6.36 -13.17 -13.06
C PRO A 166 6.02 -13.89 -11.75
N TYR A 167 6.50 -13.44 -10.58
CA TYR A 167 6.34 -14.14 -9.30
C TYR A 167 4.88 -14.44 -8.94
N PRO A 168 3.94 -13.49 -9.01
CA PRO A 168 2.54 -13.75 -8.65
C PRO A 168 1.79 -14.65 -9.63
N GLY A 169 2.29 -14.76 -10.88
CA GLY A 169 1.66 -15.53 -11.95
C GLY A 169 0.57 -14.78 -12.72
N ILE A 170 0.29 -15.24 -13.95
CA ILE A 170 -0.63 -14.55 -14.87
C ILE A 170 -2.08 -14.47 -14.36
N HIS A 171 -2.55 -15.45 -13.61
CA HIS A 171 -3.91 -15.45 -13.05
C HIS A 171 -4.11 -14.32 -12.04
N TYR A 172 -3.09 -14.04 -11.24
CA TYR A 172 -3.08 -12.92 -10.33
C TYR A 172 -3.13 -11.59 -11.10
N TYR A 173 -2.31 -11.42 -12.13
CA TYR A 173 -2.31 -10.19 -12.92
C TYR A 173 -3.59 -9.96 -13.72
N ARG A 174 -4.31 -10.99 -14.11
CA ARG A 174 -5.66 -10.85 -14.65
C ARG A 174 -6.63 -10.26 -13.62
N TRP A 175 -6.50 -10.67 -12.37
CA TRP A 175 -7.26 -10.09 -11.27
C TRP A 175 -6.86 -8.62 -11.05
N VAL A 176 -5.58 -8.32 -10.90
CA VAL A 176 -5.07 -6.96 -10.74
C VAL A 176 -5.55 -6.07 -11.89
N ALA A 177 -5.38 -6.47 -13.13
CA ALA A 177 -5.82 -5.69 -14.29
C ALA A 177 -7.33 -5.45 -14.28
N SER A 178 -8.14 -6.45 -13.87
CA SER A 178 -9.60 -6.30 -13.82
C SER A 178 -10.08 -5.30 -12.77
N THR A 179 -9.31 -5.09 -11.69
CA THR A 179 -9.63 -4.15 -10.60
C THR A 179 -8.96 -2.79 -10.76
N SER A 180 -7.82 -2.73 -11.49
CA SER A 180 -7.02 -1.52 -11.70
C SER A 180 -7.42 -0.70 -12.91
N LEU A 181 -8.20 -1.28 -13.83
CA LEU A 181 -8.59 -0.62 -15.07
C LEU A 181 -10.04 -0.13 -15.01
N ARG A 182 -10.30 0.95 -15.75
CA ARG A 182 -11.64 1.44 -16.02
C ARG A 182 -11.79 1.77 -17.51
N THR A 183 -13.02 1.65 -18.02
CA THR A 183 -13.36 2.12 -19.36
C THR A 183 -13.88 3.56 -19.26
N ARG A 184 -13.25 4.48 -19.99
CA ARG A 184 -13.71 5.87 -20.11
C ARG A 184 -14.95 5.96 -21.01
N PRO A 185 -15.69 7.11 -20.96
CA PRO A 185 -16.86 7.32 -21.84
C PRO A 185 -16.54 7.24 -23.34
N ASP A 186 -15.29 7.51 -23.75
CA ASP A 186 -14.80 7.40 -25.13
C ASP A 186 -14.45 5.94 -25.53
N GLY A 187 -14.65 4.96 -24.62
CA GLY A 187 -14.36 3.57 -24.83
C GLY A 187 -12.91 3.15 -24.52
N ALA A 188 -12.01 4.09 -24.23
CA ALA A 188 -10.62 3.77 -23.90
C ALA A 188 -10.50 3.08 -22.54
N ILE A 189 -9.73 1.99 -22.49
CA ILE A 189 -9.40 1.30 -21.25
C ILE A 189 -8.12 1.91 -20.68
N VAL A 190 -8.19 2.42 -19.45
CA VAL A 190 -7.09 3.13 -18.78
C VAL A 190 -6.94 2.66 -17.35
N TRP A 191 -5.75 2.91 -16.75
CA TRP A 191 -5.57 2.71 -15.33
C TRP A 191 -6.48 3.61 -14.49
N LYS A 192 -6.88 3.17 -13.33
CA LYS A 192 -7.67 3.94 -12.36
C LYS A 192 -6.91 5.07 -11.68
N TRP A 193 -5.58 5.17 -11.80
CA TRP A 193 -4.87 6.32 -11.26
C TRP A 193 -4.98 7.55 -12.20
N HIS A 194 -5.04 8.74 -11.61
CA HIS A 194 -5.17 10.00 -12.36
C HIS A 194 -3.78 10.50 -12.82
N PRO A 195 -3.61 10.99 -14.06
CA PRO A 195 -2.30 11.44 -14.57
C PRO A 195 -1.60 12.48 -13.68
N SER A 196 -2.37 13.34 -12.99
CA SER A 196 -1.82 14.36 -12.10
C SER A 196 -0.97 13.81 -10.94
N ILE A 197 -1.07 12.52 -10.59
CA ILE A 197 -0.19 11.92 -9.58
C ILE A 197 1.29 11.97 -9.99
N LYS A 198 1.58 11.95 -11.30
CA LYS A 198 2.94 12.09 -11.85
C LYS A 198 3.33 13.55 -12.00
N GLU A 199 2.39 14.39 -12.44
CA GLU A 199 2.62 15.80 -12.78
C GLU A 199 2.76 16.70 -11.54
N ARG A 200 1.94 16.45 -10.50
CA ARG A 200 1.82 17.29 -9.29
C ARG A 200 2.45 16.67 -8.06
N ARG A 201 3.27 15.64 -8.27
CA ARG A 201 4.03 15.00 -7.18
C ARG A 201 5.11 15.95 -6.69
N THR A 202 5.13 16.19 -5.40
CA THR A 202 6.18 16.96 -4.74
C THR A 202 6.87 16.10 -3.69
N GLN A 203 8.14 16.44 -3.42
CA GLN A 203 8.88 15.81 -2.32
C GLN A 203 9.29 16.93 -1.37
N PRO A 204 8.52 17.15 -0.28
CA PRO A 204 8.92 18.11 0.73
C PRO A 204 10.24 17.67 1.35
N ASP A 205 11.07 18.66 1.68
CA ASP A 205 12.32 18.42 2.39
C ASP A 205 12.01 18.01 3.83
N LEU A 206 12.01 16.70 4.06
CA LEU A 206 11.71 16.10 5.36
C LEU A 206 12.92 15.31 5.85
N ASP A 207 13.27 15.50 7.12
CA ASP A 207 14.25 14.63 7.78
C ASP A 207 13.63 13.25 8.03
N TRP A 208 13.70 12.37 7.02
CA TRP A 208 13.14 11.02 7.09
C TRP A 208 13.79 10.16 8.18
N TRP A 209 15.08 10.33 8.46
CA TRP A 209 15.72 9.64 9.58
C TRP A 209 15.26 10.17 10.93
N GLY A 210 15.04 11.48 11.05
CA GLY A 210 14.39 12.08 12.23
C GLY A 210 12.97 11.55 12.43
N ILE A 211 12.19 11.40 11.35
CA ILE A 211 10.86 10.77 11.38
C ILE A 211 10.96 9.34 11.91
N VAL A 212 11.86 8.51 11.35
CA VAL A 212 12.08 7.13 11.82
C VAL A 212 12.34 7.08 13.33
N ARG A 213 13.25 7.91 13.82
CA ARG A 213 13.60 7.97 15.25
C ARG A 213 12.48 8.48 16.15
N SER A 214 11.54 9.25 15.62
CA SER A 214 10.43 9.82 16.39
C SER A 214 9.23 8.88 16.55
N ILE A 215 9.14 7.80 15.78
CA ILE A 215 7.99 6.88 15.81
C ILE A 215 8.11 5.94 17.01
N THR A 216 7.24 6.10 17.98
CA THR A 216 7.23 5.32 19.24
C THR A 216 6.45 4.00 19.15
N ALA A 217 5.59 3.86 18.14
CA ALA A 217 4.85 2.63 17.89
C ALA A 217 5.82 1.49 17.55
N PRO A 218 5.57 0.24 17.99
CA PRO A 218 6.27 -0.92 17.48
C PRO A 218 6.19 -0.93 15.96
N THR A 219 7.34 -1.07 15.28
CA THR A 219 7.44 -0.95 13.83
C THR A 219 8.14 -2.15 13.21
N LEU A 220 7.50 -2.76 12.22
CA LEU A 220 8.07 -3.82 11.39
C LEU A 220 8.46 -3.25 10.02
N VAL A 221 9.70 -3.44 9.62
CA VAL A 221 10.19 -3.17 8.27
C VAL A 221 10.25 -4.48 7.51
N LEU A 222 9.50 -4.55 6.41
CA LEU A 222 9.55 -5.67 5.46
C LEU A 222 10.28 -5.25 4.20
N ARG A 223 11.19 -6.08 3.72
CA ARG A 223 11.94 -5.86 2.49
C ARG A 223 11.90 -7.10 1.62
N GLY A 224 11.69 -6.96 0.31
CA GLY A 224 11.89 -8.06 -0.63
C GLY A 224 13.37 -8.41 -0.81
N GLU A 225 13.69 -9.69 -0.78
CA GLU A 225 15.07 -10.20 -0.98
C GLU A 225 15.73 -9.56 -2.21
N SER A 226 14.99 -9.42 -3.30
CA SER A 226 15.42 -8.83 -4.57
C SER A 226 14.92 -7.41 -4.81
N SER A 227 14.54 -6.68 -3.75
CA SER A 227 14.02 -5.31 -3.90
C SER A 227 15.01 -4.38 -4.61
N PRO A 228 14.56 -3.66 -5.65
CA PRO A 228 15.35 -2.60 -6.26
C PRO A 228 15.17 -1.25 -5.55
N ILE A 229 14.19 -1.12 -4.65
CA ILE A 229 13.75 0.17 -4.06
C ILE A 229 14.40 0.43 -2.70
N LEU A 230 14.46 -0.59 -1.85
CA LEU A 230 15.00 -0.51 -0.49
C LEU A 230 16.29 -1.33 -0.41
N ASP A 231 17.41 -0.70 -0.17
CA ASP A 231 18.67 -1.42 0.06
C ASP A 231 18.64 -2.13 1.42
N ARG A 232 19.30 -3.29 1.51
CA ARG A 232 19.26 -4.13 2.71
C ARG A 232 19.83 -3.43 3.93
N ASP A 233 20.96 -2.76 3.77
CA ASP A 233 21.62 -2.00 4.82
C ASP A 233 20.77 -0.85 5.37
N VAL A 234 20.01 -0.19 4.49
CA VAL A 234 19.00 0.83 4.88
C VAL A 234 17.88 0.19 5.69
N ALA A 235 17.34 -0.96 5.24
CA ALA A 235 16.28 -1.66 5.96
C ALA A 235 16.74 -2.17 7.34
N GLU A 236 17.94 -2.74 7.42
CA GLU A 236 18.55 -3.15 8.69
C GLU A 236 18.79 -1.96 9.62
N ARG A 237 19.24 -0.83 9.07
CA ARG A 237 19.40 0.41 9.82
C ARG A 237 18.05 0.92 10.34
N MET A 238 17.00 0.92 9.51
CA MET A 238 15.65 1.26 9.98
C MET A 238 15.21 0.38 11.16
N GLY A 239 15.42 -0.94 11.06
CA GLY A 239 15.09 -1.87 12.14
C GLY A 239 15.79 -1.54 13.47
N ARG A 240 16.97 -0.92 13.41
CA ARG A 240 17.73 -0.48 14.60
C ARG A 240 17.34 0.93 15.06
N GLU A 241 17.04 1.85 14.14
CA GLU A 241 16.78 3.26 14.46
C GLU A 241 15.33 3.55 14.87
N PHE A 242 14.36 2.73 14.48
CA PHE A 242 13.04 2.79 15.10
C PHE A 242 13.16 2.38 16.58
N PRO A 243 12.62 3.16 17.53
CA PRO A 243 12.71 2.86 18.97
C PRO A 243 12.24 1.45 19.37
N LYS A 244 11.30 0.88 18.61
CA LYS A 244 10.79 -0.49 18.77
C LYS A 244 10.75 -1.17 17.40
N GLY A 245 11.86 -1.08 16.67
CA GLY A 245 11.95 -1.57 15.29
C GLY A 245 12.28 -3.06 15.20
N ARG A 246 11.75 -3.68 14.15
CA ARG A 246 12.13 -5.02 13.69
C ARG A 246 12.32 -4.98 12.18
N PHE A 247 13.20 -5.79 11.66
CA PHE A 247 13.42 -5.99 10.24
C PHE A 247 13.24 -7.46 9.86
N VAL A 248 12.53 -7.72 8.76
CA VAL A 248 12.36 -9.06 8.17
C VAL A 248 12.52 -8.94 6.66
N GLU A 249 13.38 -9.80 6.09
CA GLU A 249 13.52 -9.96 4.65
C GLU A 249 12.58 -11.05 4.14
N ILE A 250 11.84 -10.76 3.09
CA ILE A 250 10.86 -11.68 2.48
C ILE A 250 11.54 -12.37 1.29
N PRO A 251 11.74 -13.69 1.35
CA PRO A 251 12.39 -14.43 0.27
C PRO A 251 11.51 -14.47 -0.98
N ARG A 252 12.13 -14.58 -2.16
CA ARG A 252 11.44 -14.67 -3.45
C ARG A 252 10.45 -13.53 -3.67
N ALA A 253 10.84 -12.30 -3.31
CA ALA A 253 10.03 -11.11 -3.46
C ALA A 253 10.87 -9.94 -3.94
N VAL A 254 10.24 -9.09 -4.76
CA VAL A 254 10.84 -7.85 -5.29
C VAL A 254 10.30 -6.65 -4.49
N HIS A 255 9.35 -5.90 -5.07
CA HIS A 255 8.81 -4.68 -4.45
C HIS A 255 7.40 -4.87 -3.86
N THR A 256 6.56 -5.65 -4.54
CA THR A 256 5.19 -5.93 -4.12
C THR A 256 5.12 -7.23 -3.31
N LEU A 257 5.78 -7.28 -2.17
CA LEU A 257 6.04 -8.50 -1.39
C LEU A 257 4.80 -9.33 -1.09
N HIS A 258 3.69 -8.64 -0.81
CA HIS A 258 2.39 -9.25 -0.48
C HIS A 258 1.73 -9.94 -1.69
N GLU A 259 2.19 -9.61 -2.89
CA GLU A 259 1.80 -10.24 -4.15
C GLU A 259 2.78 -11.36 -4.52
N ASP A 260 4.07 -11.10 -4.33
CA ASP A 260 5.16 -12.01 -4.71
C ASP A 260 5.21 -13.26 -3.82
N ASN A 261 5.08 -13.06 -2.52
CA ASN A 261 5.14 -14.12 -1.51
C ASN A 261 4.19 -13.84 -0.33
N PRO A 262 2.86 -13.94 -0.57
CA PRO A 262 1.85 -13.62 0.44
C PRO A 262 1.98 -14.46 1.72
N ASP A 263 2.37 -15.73 1.61
CA ASP A 263 2.53 -16.62 2.76
C ASP A 263 3.65 -16.16 3.70
N ALA A 264 4.80 -15.76 3.14
CA ALA A 264 5.92 -15.26 3.95
C ALA A 264 5.58 -13.90 4.60
N VAL A 265 4.88 -13.02 3.87
CA VAL A 265 4.40 -11.74 4.43
C VAL A 265 3.40 -12.01 5.56
N LEU A 266 2.43 -12.90 5.35
CA LEU A 266 1.44 -13.24 6.37
C LEU A 266 2.10 -13.86 7.61
N SER A 267 3.10 -14.71 7.43
CA SER A 267 3.87 -15.28 8.54
C SER A 267 4.59 -14.20 9.37
N ALA A 268 5.25 -13.25 8.69
CA ALA A 268 5.92 -12.12 9.36
C ALA A 268 4.92 -11.22 10.10
N LEU A 269 3.74 -10.99 9.51
CA LEU A 269 2.68 -10.22 10.15
C LEU A 269 2.08 -10.94 11.35
N LYS A 270 1.85 -12.26 11.28
CA LYS A 270 1.37 -13.06 12.42
C LYS A 270 2.29 -12.95 13.62
N ASP A 271 3.58 -13.12 13.39
CA ASP A 271 4.60 -13.02 14.45
C ASP A 271 4.65 -11.61 15.07
N PHE A 272 4.59 -10.57 14.24
CA PHE A 272 4.67 -9.18 14.70
C PHE A 272 3.38 -8.66 15.33
N LEU A 273 2.22 -8.94 14.73
CA LEU A 273 0.92 -8.48 15.19
C LEU A 273 0.36 -9.34 16.33
N ALA A 274 0.86 -10.57 16.49
CA ALA A 274 0.49 -11.55 17.52
C ALA A 274 -0.97 -12.02 17.42
N PHE A 275 -1.31 -12.70 16.28
CA PHE A 275 -2.64 -13.29 16.04
C PHE A 275 -2.60 -14.71 15.49
#